data_71f98e51218ae1bdd436fcd0bc13168e
#
_entry.id   71f98e51218ae1bdd436fcd0bc13168e
#
_cell.length_a   1.000
_cell.length_b   1.000
_cell.length_c   1.000
_cell.angle_alpha   90.00
_cell.angle_beta   90.00
_cell.angle_gamma   90.00
#
_symmetry.space_group_name_H-M   'P 1'
#
loop_
_entity.id
_entity.type
_entity.pdbx_description
1 polymer ?
#
loop_
_entity_poly.entity_id
_entity_poly.type
_entity_poly.pdbx_seq_one_letter_code
_entity_poly.pdbx_strand_id
1 'polypeptide(L)'
;SKNGTSIDGVAVGKVTAPPGAVVRVGKSLLQLLPADEMVTIPPSGRDHFGAMWGDSPAMRQVFAVLERAAGSDASILFLGESGCGKELAARAIHDESPRKQGPFVVFDCGAATDTLIESDLFGHVRGSFTGAAGDRQGAFAAAHGGTLFLDEIGDLPIALQPKLLRMLEAG
;
A
#
# COMPACT_ATOMS: atom_id res chain seq x y z
N SER A 1 20.38 4.43 -8.92
CA SER A 1 19.81 3.13 -9.34
C SER A 1 20.85 2.32 -10.08
N LYS A 2 20.80 0.98 -10.04
CA LYS A 2 21.75 0.09 -10.78
C LYS A 2 21.74 0.35 -12.29
N ASN A 3 20.67 0.90 -12.83
CA ASN A 3 20.45 1.14 -14.26
C ASN A 3 20.62 2.60 -14.67
N GLY A 4 21.11 3.46 -13.77
CA GLY A 4 21.28 4.87 -14.01
C GLY A 4 19.95 5.65 -14.00
N THR A 5 20.06 6.98 -13.98
CA THR A 5 18.96 7.93 -14.13
C THR A 5 19.31 8.88 -15.24
N SER A 6 18.37 9.19 -16.14
CA SER A 6 18.56 10.17 -17.21
C SER A 6 17.38 11.12 -17.32
N ILE A 7 17.64 12.35 -17.76
CA ILE A 7 16.63 13.35 -18.12
C ILE A 7 16.82 13.69 -19.59
N ASP A 8 15.74 13.61 -20.37
CA ASP A 8 15.74 13.85 -21.82
C ASP A 8 16.88 13.10 -22.55
N GLY A 9 17.17 11.88 -22.09
CA GLY A 9 18.21 11.02 -22.66
C GLY A 9 19.63 11.25 -22.12
N VAL A 10 19.87 12.26 -21.31
CA VAL A 10 21.19 12.59 -20.72
C VAL A 10 21.30 11.96 -19.33
N ALA A 11 22.35 11.16 -19.10
CA ALA A 11 22.61 10.56 -17.78
C ALA A 11 22.95 11.62 -16.75
N VAL A 12 22.31 11.56 -15.57
CA VAL A 12 22.45 12.57 -14.51
C VAL A 12 22.68 11.95 -13.15
N GLY A 13 23.57 12.57 -12.35
CA GLY A 13 23.80 12.21 -10.94
C GLY A 13 22.98 13.10 -9.99
N LYS A 14 23.03 14.42 -10.23
CA LYS A 14 22.24 15.42 -9.50
C LYS A 14 21.90 16.55 -10.48
N VAL A 15 20.63 16.92 -10.54
CA VAL A 15 20.17 17.96 -11.47
C VAL A 15 18.92 18.62 -10.92
N THR A 16 18.73 19.90 -11.25
CA THR A 16 17.45 20.60 -11.09
C THR A 16 16.71 20.50 -12.41
N ALA A 17 15.59 19.79 -12.42
CA ALA A 17 14.80 19.58 -13.62
C ALA A 17 13.63 20.57 -13.66
N PRO A 18 13.32 21.20 -14.82
CA PRO A 18 12.16 22.06 -14.97
C PRO A 18 10.87 21.25 -14.95
N PRO A 19 9.71 21.88 -14.66
CA PRO A 19 8.40 21.29 -14.89
C PRO A 19 8.26 20.74 -16.31
N GLY A 20 7.64 19.57 -16.46
CA GLY A 20 7.48 18.89 -17.75
C GLY A 20 8.62 17.97 -18.13
N ALA A 21 9.77 18.03 -17.44
CA ALA A 21 10.90 17.15 -17.73
C ALA A 21 10.55 15.67 -17.54
N VAL A 22 11.06 14.82 -18.44
CA VAL A 22 10.87 13.37 -18.39
C VAL A 22 12.11 12.71 -17.82
N VAL A 23 11.98 12.12 -16.65
CA VAL A 23 13.04 11.40 -15.93
C VAL A 23 12.91 9.91 -16.22
N ARG A 24 13.95 9.29 -16.74
CA ARG A 24 14.04 7.83 -16.87
C ARG A 24 14.79 7.24 -15.69
N VAL A 25 14.16 6.28 -15.00
CA VAL A 25 14.77 5.49 -13.94
C VAL A 25 14.68 4.02 -14.34
N GLY A 26 15.75 3.48 -14.89
CA GLY A 26 15.74 2.14 -15.45
C GLY A 26 14.79 2.04 -16.66
N LYS A 27 13.73 1.22 -16.56
CA LYS A 27 12.70 1.06 -17.60
C LYS A 27 11.50 2.00 -17.43
N SER A 28 11.40 2.69 -16.30
CA SER A 28 10.28 3.58 -15.98
C SER A 28 10.55 5.01 -16.45
N LEU A 29 9.51 5.66 -16.96
CA LEU A 29 9.52 7.08 -17.30
C LEU A 29 8.62 7.81 -16.31
N LEU A 30 9.14 8.86 -15.71
CA LEU A 30 8.44 9.75 -14.79
C LEU A 30 8.43 11.15 -15.39
N GLN A 31 7.27 11.76 -15.52
CA GLN A 31 7.15 13.18 -15.92
C GLN A 31 6.98 14.04 -14.67
N LEU A 32 7.78 15.11 -14.56
CA LEU A 32 7.63 16.11 -13.51
C LEU A 32 6.53 17.08 -13.92
N LEU A 33 5.35 16.96 -13.32
CA LEU A 33 4.27 17.91 -13.53
C LEU A 33 4.38 19.05 -12.52
N PRO A 34 4.00 20.30 -12.91
CA PRO A 34 3.87 21.40 -11.96
C PRO A 34 2.90 21.01 -10.83
N ALA A 35 3.17 21.49 -9.61
CA ALA A 35 2.27 21.26 -8.48
C ALA A 35 0.88 21.91 -8.66
N ASP A 36 0.76 22.84 -9.60
CA ASP A 36 -0.47 23.54 -9.92
C ASP A 36 -1.41 22.75 -10.85
N GLU A 37 -0.92 21.72 -11.54
CA GLU A 37 -1.77 20.76 -12.23
C GLU A 37 -2.27 19.70 -11.24
N MET A 38 -3.24 20.08 -10.42
CA MET A 38 -3.99 19.11 -9.64
C MET A 38 -4.75 18.20 -10.61
N VAL A 39 -4.42 16.90 -10.59
CA VAL A 39 -5.24 15.89 -11.27
C VAL A 39 -6.60 15.89 -10.60
N THR A 40 -7.55 16.60 -11.16
CA THR A 40 -8.93 16.62 -10.65
C THR A 40 -9.57 15.30 -11.03
N ILE A 41 -9.79 14.45 -10.04
CA ILE A 41 -10.59 13.24 -10.19
C ILE A 41 -12.05 13.67 -10.06
N PRO A 42 -12.89 13.54 -11.11
CA PRO A 42 -14.31 13.88 -10.96
C PRO A 42 -14.95 13.00 -9.88
N PRO A 43 -15.91 13.53 -9.08
CA PRO A 43 -16.61 12.75 -8.09
C PRO A 43 -17.28 11.52 -8.70
N SER A 44 -17.33 10.42 -7.97
CA SER A 44 -18.05 9.21 -8.39
C SER A 44 -19.54 9.50 -8.60
N GLY A 45 -20.14 8.85 -9.59
CA GLY A 45 -21.59 8.84 -9.77
C GLY A 45 -22.32 7.94 -8.78
N ARG A 46 -21.58 7.10 -8.02
CA ARG A 46 -22.14 6.13 -7.05
C ARG A 46 -22.37 6.81 -5.70
N ASP A 47 -23.40 6.40 -4.99
CA ASP A 47 -23.70 6.79 -3.61
C ASP A 47 -23.14 5.78 -2.59
N HIS A 48 -22.46 4.74 -3.07
CA HIS A 48 -21.81 3.71 -2.26
C HIS A 48 -20.56 3.17 -2.95
N PHE A 49 -19.65 2.58 -2.15
CA PHE A 49 -18.51 1.81 -2.63
C PHE A 49 -18.28 0.63 -1.67
N GLY A 50 -18.51 -0.61 -2.15
CA GLY A 50 -18.61 -1.78 -1.29
C GLY A 50 -19.69 -1.59 -0.23
N ALA A 51 -19.34 -1.76 1.05
CA ALA A 51 -20.25 -1.55 2.17
C ALA A 51 -20.29 -0.08 2.69
N MET A 52 -19.53 0.83 2.08
CA MET A 52 -19.52 2.25 2.45
C MET A 52 -20.65 2.99 1.74
N TRP A 53 -21.40 3.81 2.48
CA TRP A 53 -22.51 4.62 1.95
C TRP A 53 -22.27 6.09 2.17
N GLY A 54 -22.64 6.93 1.20
CA GLY A 54 -22.61 8.38 1.33
C GLY A 54 -22.88 9.08 0.01
N ASP A 55 -23.76 10.06 0.03
CA ASP A 55 -24.18 10.85 -1.13
C ASP A 55 -23.56 12.26 -1.16
N SER A 56 -22.87 12.66 -0.08
CA SER A 56 -22.23 13.96 -0.01
C SER A 56 -21.14 14.11 -1.08
N PRO A 57 -20.89 15.33 -1.59
CA PRO A 57 -19.81 15.55 -2.57
C PRO A 57 -18.45 15.08 -2.06
N ALA A 58 -18.16 15.20 -0.77
CA ALA A 58 -16.94 14.74 -0.15
C ALA A 58 -16.81 13.20 -0.22
N MET A 59 -17.88 12.45 0.11
CA MET A 59 -17.87 10.99 0.02
C MET A 59 -17.76 10.51 -1.42
N ARG A 60 -18.45 11.15 -2.36
CA ARG A 60 -18.31 10.82 -3.79
C ARG A 60 -16.89 11.07 -4.32
N GLN A 61 -16.20 12.07 -3.78
CA GLN A 61 -14.78 12.28 -4.08
C GLN A 61 -13.91 11.14 -3.53
N VAL A 62 -14.17 10.69 -2.30
CA VAL A 62 -13.50 9.52 -1.71
C VAL A 62 -13.77 8.29 -2.57
N PHE A 63 -15.01 8.00 -2.94
CA PHE A 63 -15.35 6.84 -3.77
C PHE A 63 -14.62 6.86 -5.11
N ALA A 64 -14.51 8.01 -5.77
CA ALA A 64 -13.78 8.14 -7.03
C ALA A 64 -12.29 7.76 -6.89
N VAL A 65 -11.67 8.09 -5.76
CA VAL A 65 -10.28 7.69 -5.44
C VAL A 65 -10.20 6.18 -5.20
N LEU A 66 -11.13 5.62 -4.39
CA LEU A 66 -11.17 4.19 -4.07
C LEU A 66 -11.43 3.33 -5.32
N GLU A 67 -12.32 3.75 -6.21
CA GLU A 67 -12.58 3.09 -7.50
C GLU A 67 -11.30 2.96 -8.35
N ARG A 68 -10.51 4.02 -8.42
CA ARG A 68 -9.23 3.99 -9.14
C ARG A 68 -8.20 3.12 -8.44
N ALA A 69 -8.15 3.17 -7.12
CA ALA A 69 -7.25 2.37 -6.31
C ALA A 69 -7.55 0.86 -6.46
N ALA A 70 -8.83 0.48 -6.48
CA ALA A 70 -9.26 -0.91 -6.64
C ALA A 70 -8.82 -1.53 -7.97
N GLY A 71 -8.67 -0.72 -9.02
CA GLY A 71 -8.17 -1.17 -10.33
C GLY A 71 -6.65 -1.21 -10.46
N SER A 72 -5.88 -0.95 -9.38
CA SER A 72 -4.43 -0.87 -9.43
C SER A 72 -3.76 -1.87 -8.47
N ASP A 73 -2.48 -2.17 -8.72
CA ASP A 73 -1.63 -2.98 -7.83
C ASP A 73 -0.80 -2.11 -6.86
N ALA A 74 -1.11 -0.82 -6.77
CA ALA A 74 -0.38 0.11 -5.92
C ALA A 74 -0.64 -0.16 -4.43
N SER A 75 0.39 -0.01 -3.59
CA SER A 75 0.21 0.05 -2.15
C SER A 75 -0.52 1.32 -1.76
N ILE A 76 -1.50 1.22 -0.86
CA ILE A 76 -2.39 2.31 -0.48
C ILE A 76 -2.17 2.63 1.00
N LEU A 77 -1.98 3.90 1.32
CA LEU A 77 -1.92 4.38 2.69
C LEU A 77 -3.19 5.15 3.03
N PHE A 78 -3.92 4.67 4.05
CA PHE A 78 -5.07 5.38 4.62
C PHE A 78 -4.62 6.25 5.78
N LEU A 79 -4.92 7.54 5.71
CA LEU A 79 -4.69 8.50 6.79
C LEU A 79 -6.05 8.93 7.37
N GLY A 80 -6.19 8.87 8.67
CA GLY A 80 -7.43 9.28 9.36
C GLY A 80 -7.44 8.82 10.82
N GLU A 81 -8.33 9.40 11.59
CA GLU A 81 -8.54 9.06 12.99
C GLU A 81 -8.96 7.59 13.18
N SER A 82 -8.77 7.05 14.39
CA SER A 82 -9.28 5.72 14.71
C SER A 82 -10.81 5.70 14.59
N GLY A 83 -11.36 4.61 14.04
CA GLY A 83 -12.80 4.46 13.82
C GLY A 83 -13.38 5.20 12.61
N CYS A 84 -12.60 5.93 11.81
CA CYS A 84 -13.11 6.64 10.62
C CYS A 84 -13.41 5.71 9.42
N GLY A 85 -13.26 4.38 9.55
CA GLY A 85 -13.62 3.42 8.52
C GLY A 85 -12.49 2.99 7.58
N LYS A 86 -11.22 3.10 7.98
CA LYS A 86 -10.05 2.68 7.18
C LYS A 86 -10.14 1.21 6.75
N GLU A 87 -10.45 0.30 7.67
CA GLU A 87 -10.61 -1.13 7.36
C GLU A 87 -11.78 -1.36 6.39
N LEU A 88 -12.90 -0.65 6.58
CA LEU A 88 -14.06 -0.75 5.69
C LEU A 88 -13.71 -0.31 4.26
N ALA A 89 -12.92 0.76 4.12
CA ALA A 89 -12.41 1.23 2.83
C ALA A 89 -11.45 0.21 2.19
N ALA A 90 -10.53 -0.37 2.98
CA ALA A 90 -9.60 -1.39 2.49
C ALA A 90 -10.33 -2.65 2.01
N ARG A 91 -11.33 -3.10 2.76
CA ARG A 91 -12.19 -4.23 2.36
C ARG A 91 -12.98 -3.93 1.10
N ALA A 92 -13.57 -2.74 0.98
CA ALA A 92 -14.30 -2.33 -0.21
C ALA A 92 -13.40 -2.30 -1.46
N ILE A 93 -12.15 -1.83 -1.33
CA ILE A 93 -11.15 -1.91 -2.41
C ILE A 93 -10.87 -3.37 -2.79
N HIS A 94 -10.67 -4.25 -1.81
CA HIS A 94 -10.45 -5.68 -2.08
C HIS A 94 -11.62 -6.28 -2.85
N ASP A 95 -12.85 -6.07 -2.39
CA ASP A 95 -14.08 -6.63 -2.96
C ASP A 95 -14.35 -6.14 -4.40
N GLU A 96 -13.89 -4.94 -4.76
CA GLU A 96 -14.00 -4.36 -6.10
C GLU A 96 -12.74 -4.56 -6.96
N SER A 97 -11.70 -5.20 -6.43
CA SER A 97 -10.42 -5.43 -7.11
C SER A 97 -10.39 -6.72 -7.93
N PRO A 98 -9.41 -6.89 -8.84
CA PRO A 98 -9.15 -8.17 -9.48
C PRO A 98 -8.81 -9.31 -8.52
N ARG A 99 -8.39 -8.97 -7.28
CA ARG A 99 -7.98 -9.92 -6.23
C ARG A 99 -9.12 -10.32 -5.27
N LYS A 100 -10.36 -9.92 -5.54
CA LYS A 100 -11.54 -10.16 -4.68
C LYS A 100 -11.84 -11.64 -4.36
N GLN A 101 -11.30 -12.58 -5.14
CA GLN A 101 -11.40 -14.02 -4.89
C GLN A 101 -10.28 -14.54 -4.00
N GLY A 102 -9.24 -13.74 -3.76
CA GLY A 102 -8.14 -14.07 -2.87
C GLY A 102 -8.47 -13.77 -1.40
N PRO A 103 -7.56 -14.09 -0.48
CA PRO A 103 -7.76 -13.80 0.93
C PRO A 103 -7.68 -12.30 1.22
N PHE A 104 -8.53 -11.81 2.12
CA PHE A 104 -8.38 -10.51 2.77
C PHE A 104 -7.90 -10.73 4.20
N VAL A 105 -6.64 -10.43 4.47
CA VAL A 105 -6.01 -10.63 5.79
C VAL A 105 -5.85 -9.28 6.47
N VAL A 106 -6.37 -9.17 7.69
CA VAL A 106 -6.17 -8.01 8.57
C VAL A 106 -5.09 -8.35 9.58
N PHE A 107 -4.12 -7.47 9.73
CA PHE A 107 -3.07 -7.58 10.73
C PHE A 107 -2.99 -6.26 11.51
N ASP A 108 -3.27 -6.33 12.81
CA ASP A 108 -3.21 -5.20 13.73
C ASP A 108 -1.79 -5.11 14.32
N CYS A 109 -1.05 -4.06 13.93
CA CYS A 109 0.32 -3.83 14.40
C CYS A 109 0.37 -3.42 15.89
N GLY A 110 -0.70 -2.84 16.43
CA GLY A 110 -0.77 -2.42 17.84
C GLY A 110 -1.13 -3.55 18.81
N ALA A 111 -1.83 -4.58 18.34
CA ALA A 111 -2.27 -5.69 19.19
C ALA A 111 -1.19 -6.77 19.42
N ALA A 112 -0.18 -6.85 18.56
CA ALA A 112 0.86 -7.85 18.66
C ALA A 112 1.96 -7.43 19.65
N THR A 113 2.44 -8.38 20.46
CA THR A 113 3.60 -8.12 21.34
C THR A 113 4.88 -8.01 20.52
N ASP A 114 5.81 -7.13 20.93
CA ASP A 114 7.08 -6.87 20.23
C ASP A 114 7.87 -8.14 19.87
N THR A 115 7.78 -9.17 20.70
CA THR A 115 8.48 -10.45 20.51
C THR A 115 7.83 -11.38 19.49
N LEU A 116 6.54 -11.23 19.22
CA LEU A 116 5.77 -12.10 18.33
C LEU A 116 5.41 -11.42 17.00
N ILE A 117 5.36 -10.08 16.95
CA ILE A 117 4.93 -9.34 15.78
C ILE A 117 5.72 -9.71 14.52
N GLU A 118 7.04 -9.92 14.63
CA GLU A 118 7.87 -10.31 13.50
C GLU A 118 7.46 -11.68 12.96
N SER A 119 7.26 -12.65 13.88
CA SER A 119 6.84 -14.01 13.55
C SER A 119 5.42 -14.05 12.96
N ASP A 120 4.52 -13.24 13.51
CA ASP A 120 3.12 -13.18 13.09
C ASP A 120 2.96 -12.51 11.73
N LEU A 121 3.75 -11.48 11.47
CA LEU A 121 3.70 -10.75 10.21
C LEU A 121 4.44 -11.46 9.08
N PHE A 122 5.67 -11.93 9.33
CA PHE A 122 6.55 -12.49 8.29
C PHE A 122 6.64 -14.02 8.31
N GLY A 123 6.17 -14.67 9.39
CA GLY A 123 6.34 -16.09 9.58
C GLY A 123 7.74 -16.50 10.05
N HIS A 124 7.87 -17.76 10.43
CA HIS A 124 9.15 -18.38 10.77
C HIS A 124 9.17 -19.86 10.46
N VAL A 125 10.36 -20.41 10.28
CA VAL A 125 10.60 -21.85 10.22
C VAL A 125 11.03 -22.39 11.59
N ARG A 126 10.77 -23.64 11.85
CA ARG A 126 11.17 -24.34 13.08
C ARG A 126 12.66 -24.10 13.38
N GLY A 127 12.98 -23.72 14.60
CA GLY A 127 14.36 -23.53 15.06
C GLY A 127 14.99 -22.18 14.70
N SER A 128 14.25 -21.23 14.10
CA SER A 128 14.77 -19.92 13.75
C SER A 128 15.10 -19.03 14.97
N PHE A 129 14.50 -19.30 16.12
CA PHE A 129 14.82 -18.67 17.42
C PHE A 129 14.44 -19.59 18.58
N THR A 130 14.92 -19.25 19.80
CA THR A 130 14.58 -19.98 21.02
C THR A 130 13.07 -19.92 21.30
N GLY A 131 12.37 -21.07 21.13
CA GLY A 131 10.91 -21.15 21.26
C GLY A 131 10.17 -21.39 19.94
N ALA A 132 10.85 -21.39 18.80
CA ALA A 132 10.26 -21.77 17.50
C ALA A 132 10.07 -23.29 17.43
N ALA A 133 8.99 -23.79 18.05
CA ALA A 133 8.69 -25.23 18.15
C ALA A 133 8.18 -25.83 16.82
N GLY A 134 7.70 -25.01 15.87
CA GLY A 134 7.15 -25.40 14.57
C GLY A 134 7.30 -24.31 13.54
N ASP A 135 6.90 -24.60 12.30
CA ASP A 135 6.76 -23.59 11.24
C ASP A 135 5.50 -22.77 11.50
N ARG A 136 5.57 -21.47 11.25
CA ARG A 136 4.44 -20.55 11.34
C ARG A 136 4.33 -19.73 10.05
N GLN A 137 3.18 -19.80 9.44
CA GLN A 137 2.85 -18.94 8.30
C GLN A 137 2.54 -17.52 8.80
N GLY A 138 3.23 -16.52 8.25
CA GLY A 138 2.97 -15.11 8.57
C GLY A 138 1.83 -14.53 7.75
N ALA A 139 1.35 -13.33 8.17
CA ALA A 139 0.26 -12.62 7.51
C ALA A 139 0.54 -12.33 6.03
N PHE A 140 1.78 -12.02 5.65
CA PHE A 140 2.18 -11.84 4.25
C PHE A 140 1.93 -13.08 3.40
N ALA A 141 2.35 -14.24 3.89
CA ALA A 141 2.15 -15.49 3.18
C ALA A 141 0.66 -15.91 3.16
N ALA A 142 -0.07 -15.63 4.23
CA ALA A 142 -1.51 -15.88 4.30
C ALA A 142 -2.31 -15.00 3.33
N ALA A 143 -1.83 -13.78 3.02
CA ALA A 143 -2.45 -12.86 2.09
C ALA A 143 -2.05 -13.08 0.62
N HIS A 144 -1.25 -14.11 0.33
CA HIS A 144 -0.76 -14.35 -1.02
C HIS A 144 -1.89 -14.46 -2.05
N GLY A 145 -1.78 -13.71 -3.14
CA GLY A 145 -2.82 -13.63 -4.19
C GLY A 145 -4.06 -12.82 -3.81
N GLY A 146 -4.06 -12.23 -2.63
CA GLY A 146 -5.15 -11.41 -2.09
C GLY A 146 -4.71 -10.02 -1.65
N THR A 147 -5.15 -9.60 -0.47
CA THR A 147 -4.88 -8.27 0.10
C THR A 147 -4.49 -8.41 1.57
N LEU A 148 -3.41 -7.77 1.97
CA LEU A 148 -3.00 -7.59 3.35
C LEU A 148 -3.33 -6.15 3.78
N PHE A 149 -4.17 -6.01 4.79
CA PHE A 149 -4.44 -4.74 5.46
C PHE A 149 -3.65 -4.69 6.77
N LEU A 150 -2.73 -3.73 6.86
CA LEU A 150 -1.96 -3.46 8.08
C LEU A 150 -2.64 -2.31 8.82
N ASP A 151 -3.34 -2.62 9.92
CA ASP A 151 -3.91 -1.59 10.76
C ASP A 151 -2.88 -1.07 11.76
N GLU A 152 -3.01 0.20 12.11
CA GLU A 152 -2.11 0.92 13.02
C GLU A 152 -0.63 0.73 12.69
N ILE A 153 -0.30 0.85 11.41
CA ILE A 153 1.08 0.67 10.89
C ILE A 153 2.10 1.58 11.59
N GLY A 154 1.66 2.69 12.17
CA GLY A 154 2.50 3.59 12.97
C GLY A 154 3.07 2.93 14.22
N ASP A 155 2.44 1.88 14.73
CA ASP A 155 2.87 1.14 15.92
C ASP A 155 3.87 0.02 15.58
N LEU A 156 4.16 -0.19 14.29
CA LEU A 156 5.16 -1.18 13.88
C LEU A 156 6.55 -0.81 14.41
N PRO A 157 7.22 -1.69 15.17
CA PRO A 157 8.57 -1.45 15.69
C PRO A 157 9.55 -1.00 14.59
N ILE A 158 10.34 0.02 14.86
CA ILE A 158 11.30 0.60 13.91
C ILE A 158 12.23 -0.47 13.32
N ALA A 159 12.63 -1.46 14.11
CA ALA A 159 13.47 -2.56 13.67
C ALA A 159 12.85 -3.41 12.54
N LEU A 160 11.53 -3.44 12.42
CA LEU A 160 10.81 -4.23 11.42
C LEU A 160 10.46 -3.44 10.14
N GLN A 161 10.52 -2.11 10.19
CA GLN A 161 10.17 -1.25 9.05
C GLN A 161 11.04 -1.53 7.79
N PRO A 162 12.38 -1.75 7.91
CA PRO A 162 13.19 -2.10 6.73
C PRO A 162 12.80 -3.46 6.13
N LYS A 163 12.33 -4.41 6.94
CA LYS A 163 11.87 -5.72 6.48
C LYS A 163 10.53 -5.58 5.73
N LEU A 164 9.62 -4.78 6.28
CA LEU A 164 8.36 -4.44 5.63
C LEU A 164 8.60 -3.79 4.26
N LEU A 165 9.49 -2.79 4.20
CA LEU A 165 9.81 -2.10 2.95
C LEU A 165 10.28 -3.07 1.86
N ARG A 166 11.17 -4.00 2.21
CA ARG A 166 11.65 -5.03 1.27
C ARG A 166 10.52 -5.92 0.74
N MET A 167 9.55 -6.27 1.61
CA MET A 167 8.39 -7.06 1.19
C MET A 167 7.49 -6.29 0.22
N LEU A 168 7.26 -5.00 0.47
CA LEU A 168 6.48 -4.12 -0.42
C LEU A 168 7.18 -3.87 -1.77
N GLU A 169 8.51 -3.88 -1.81
CA GLU A 169 9.29 -3.72 -3.05
C GLU A 169 9.40 -5.01 -3.86
N ALA A 170 9.29 -6.15 -3.21
CA ALA A 170 9.38 -7.47 -3.87
C ALA A 170 8.09 -7.87 -4.61
N GLY A 171 6.94 -7.24 -4.28
CA GLY A 171 5.64 -7.41 -4.94
C GLY A 171 4.90 -8.63 -4.49
#